data_7cf995e1b3c8f5cbacd688ea5514aff4
#
_entry.id   7cf995e1b3c8f5cbacd688ea5514aff4
#
_cell.length_a   1.000
_cell.length_b   1.000
_cell.length_c   1.000
_cell.angle_alpha   90.00
_cell.angle_beta   90.00
_cell.angle_gamma   90.00
#
_symmetry.space_group_name_H-M   'P 1'
#
loop_
_entity.id
_entity.type
_entity.pdbx_description
1 polymer ?
#
loop_
_entity_poly.entity_id
_entity_poly.type
_entity_poly.pdbx_seq_one_letter_code
_entity_poly.pdbx_strand_id
1 'polypeptide(L)'
;MDHQRRLTASPFPGDTGAASPDTRRLIATAATEATPLAYLRAVASLCGDRLLVPVVATSTRLGETVAGLTSDKEAEMSVVSLQAQDGRRALLAFTGLDALHSWQPDARPVPVTVDVAAQAARSEDLTAVLIDVAGPHMLVVEGEILAELAAGHRLVELADGDFGWILPARD
;
A
#
# COMPACT_ATOMS: atom_id res chain seq x y z
N MET A 1 -26.20 -28.38 -5.11
CA MET A 1 -24.81 -28.44 -4.64
C MET A 1 -24.36 -27.03 -4.34
N ASP A 2 -24.33 -26.70 -3.04
CA ASP A 2 -24.00 -25.36 -2.58
C ASP A 2 -22.50 -25.09 -2.76
N HIS A 3 -22.18 -24.20 -3.71
CA HIS A 3 -20.84 -23.61 -3.80
C HIS A 3 -20.74 -22.51 -2.75
N GLN A 4 -20.49 -22.89 -1.52
CA GLN A 4 -20.06 -21.94 -0.49
C GLN A 4 -18.74 -21.32 -0.96
N ARG A 5 -18.81 -20.07 -1.49
CA ARG A 5 -17.64 -19.20 -1.58
C ARG A 5 -17.11 -19.03 -0.17
N ARG A 6 -16.03 -19.75 0.16
CA ARG A 6 -15.23 -19.46 1.35
C ARG A 6 -14.66 -18.07 1.16
N LEU A 7 -15.21 -17.11 1.87
CA LEU A 7 -14.55 -15.81 2.08
C LEU A 7 -13.20 -16.13 2.68
N THR A 8 -12.14 -15.83 1.94
CA THR A 8 -10.77 -15.94 2.47
C THR A 8 -10.69 -15.03 3.69
N ALA A 9 -10.33 -15.58 4.84
CA ALA A 9 -10.19 -14.81 6.08
C ALA A 9 -9.22 -13.65 5.83
N SER A 10 -9.57 -12.44 6.34
CA SER A 10 -8.67 -11.30 6.24
C SER A 10 -7.30 -11.67 6.79
N PRO A 11 -6.19 -11.33 6.11
CA PRO A 11 -4.84 -11.54 6.65
C PRO A 11 -4.57 -10.72 7.92
N PHE A 12 -5.47 -9.79 8.26
CA PHE A 12 -5.41 -8.92 9.44
C PHE A 12 -6.67 -9.08 10.30
N PRO A 13 -6.83 -10.23 11.01
CA PRO A 13 -7.99 -10.45 11.87
C PRO A 13 -7.96 -9.45 13.03
N GLY A 14 -9.10 -8.77 13.25
CA GLY A 14 -9.24 -7.76 14.31
C GLY A 14 -8.71 -6.37 13.95
N ASP A 15 -8.32 -6.11 12.71
CA ASP A 15 -7.95 -4.77 12.26
C ASP A 15 -9.16 -3.82 12.35
N THR A 16 -9.02 -2.77 13.15
CA THR A 16 -10.03 -1.73 13.34
C THR A 16 -9.91 -0.59 12.33
N GLY A 17 -8.89 -0.62 11.47
CA GLY A 17 -8.57 0.47 10.56
C GLY A 17 -7.78 1.62 11.20
N ALA A 18 -7.49 1.55 12.49
CA ALA A 18 -6.68 2.55 13.16
C ALA A 18 -5.20 2.42 12.77
N ALA A 19 -4.51 3.56 12.64
CA ALA A 19 -3.08 3.56 12.40
C ALA A 19 -2.31 3.18 13.68
N SER A 20 -1.14 2.57 13.52
CA SER A 20 -0.17 2.41 14.60
C SER A 20 0.35 3.77 15.04
N PRO A 21 0.22 4.14 16.33
CA PRO A 21 0.75 5.41 16.83
C PRO A 21 2.27 5.51 16.66
N ASP A 22 3.00 4.41 16.82
CA ASP A 22 4.45 4.38 16.68
C ASP A 22 4.88 4.61 15.23
N THR A 23 4.23 3.95 14.27
CA THR A 23 4.48 4.16 12.83
C THR A 23 4.23 5.61 12.44
N ARG A 24 3.13 6.21 12.89
CA ARG A 24 2.85 7.64 12.61
C ARG A 24 3.85 8.58 13.24
N ARG A 25 4.29 8.31 14.45
CA ARG A 25 5.33 9.09 15.11
C ARG A 25 6.64 9.03 14.34
N LEU A 26 7.04 7.86 13.85
CA LEU A 26 8.26 7.72 13.05
C LEU A 26 8.16 8.40 11.69
N ILE A 27 7.00 8.35 11.03
CA ILE A 27 6.74 9.10 9.79
C ILE A 27 6.84 10.61 10.06
N ALA A 28 6.25 11.10 11.14
CA ALA A 28 6.34 12.51 11.53
C ALA A 28 7.79 12.92 11.80
N THR A 29 8.55 12.09 12.48
CA THR A 29 10.00 12.32 12.73
C THR A 29 10.78 12.38 11.40
N ALA A 30 10.52 11.44 10.48
CA ALA A 30 11.16 11.43 9.17
C ALA A 30 10.86 12.71 8.36
N ALA A 31 9.62 13.19 8.41
CA ALA A 31 9.21 14.41 7.71
C ALA A 31 9.81 15.69 8.32
N THR A 32 10.02 15.72 9.63
CA THR A 32 10.53 16.92 10.33
C THR A 32 12.03 16.98 10.41
N GLU A 33 12.71 15.86 10.65
CA GLU A 33 14.18 15.81 10.75
C GLU A 33 14.85 15.74 9.37
N ALA A 34 14.18 15.16 8.39
CA ALA A 34 14.66 14.96 7.02
C ALA A 34 16.05 14.28 6.95
N THR A 35 16.31 13.33 7.87
CA THR A 35 17.56 12.55 7.93
C THR A 35 17.37 11.15 7.34
N PRO A 36 18.42 10.56 6.72
CA PRO A 36 18.34 9.17 6.24
C PRO A 36 17.98 8.18 7.36
N LEU A 37 18.49 8.39 8.56
CA LEU A 37 18.22 7.54 9.72
C LEU A 37 16.74 7.55 10.12
N ALA A 38 16.13 8.74 10.23
CA ALA A 38 14.72 8.89 10.54
C ALA A 38 13.84 8.27 9.44
N TYR A 39 14.22 8.44 8.17
CA TYR A 39 13.54 7.82 7.04
C TYR A 39 13.59 6.28 7.10
N LEU A 40 14.75 5.69 7.31
CA LEU A 40 14.89 4.24 7.39
C LEU A 40 14.12 3.65 8.59
N ARG A 41 14.05 4.35 9.73
CA ARG A 41 13.20 3.95 10.86
C ARG A 41 11.73 3.94 10.51
N ALA A 42 11.26 4.95 9.79
CA ALA A 42 9.88 5.00 9.32
C ALA A 42 9.58 3.83 8.36
N VAL A 43 10.46 3.54 7.40
CA VAL A 43 10.31 2.39 6.49
C VAL A 43 10.34 1.07 7.25
N ALA A 44 11.25 0.88 8.19
CA ALA A 44 11.34 -0.33 9.00
C ALA A 44 10.05 -0.57 9.81
N SER A 45 9.44 0.48 10.36
CA SER A 45 8.17 0.36 11.07
C SER A 45 7.03 -0.08 10.16
N LEU A 46 7.00 0.39 8.91
CA LEU A 46 6.01 -0.05 7.91
C LEU A 46 6.12 -1.52 7.59
N CYS A 47 7.31 -2.12 7.67
CA CYS A 47 7.51 -3.55 7.45
C CYS A 47 6.84 -4.43 8.54
N GLY A 48 6.56 -3.87 9.70
CA GLY A 48 5.85 -4.54 10.81
C GLY A 48 4.36 -4.24 10.87
N ASP A 49 3.87 -3.34 10.02
CA ASP A 49 2.52 -2.81 10.06
C ASP A 49 1.77 -3.12 8.75
N ARG A 50 0.45 -2.87 8.75
CA ARG A 50 -0.34 -2.94 7.52
C ARG A 50 -0.59 -1.55 6.97
N LEU A 51 -0.77 -1.46 5.67
CA LEU A 51 -1.24 -0.28 4.95
C LEU A 51 -2.65 -0.51 4.41
N LEU A 52 -3.39 0.57 4.21
CA LEU A 52 -4.68 0.59 3.54
C LEU A 52 -4.49 1.15 2.13
N VAL A 53 -4.71 0.32 1.12
CA VAL A 53 -4.65 0.75 -0.29
C VAL A 53 -6.07 0.98 -0.77
N PRO A 54 -6.42 2.19 -1.28
CA PRO A 54 -7.74 2.43 -1.85
C PRO A 54 -7.90 1.66 -3.16
N VAL A 55 -9.05 1.06 -3.34
CA VAL A 55 -9.43 0.42 -4.59
C VAL A 55 -10.68 1.06 -5.15
N VAL A 56 -10.73 1.19 -6.46
CA VAL A 56 -11.90 1.62 -7.21
C VAL A 56 -12.37 0.45 -8.08
N ALA A 57 -13.69 0.21 -8.07
CA ALA A 57 -14.27 -0.71 -9.01
C ALA A 57 -14.34 -0.01 -10.37
N THR A 58 -13.53 -0.42 -11.33
CA THR A 58 -13.65 0.04 -12.71
C THR A 58 -14.82 -0.73 -13.33
N SER A 59 -16.01 -0.10 -13.41
CA SER A 59 -17.07 -0.62 -14.26
C SER A 59 -16.64 -0.42 -15.72
N THR A 60 -16.19 -1.48 -16.36
CA THR A 60 -16.02 -1.48 -17.82
C THR A 60 -17.38 -1.07 -18.42
N ARG A 61 -17.47 0.10 -19.08
CA ARG A 61 -18.64 0.50 -19.84
C ARG A 61 -18.95 -0.62 -20.81
N LEU A 62 -20.17 -1.17 -20.69
CA LEU A 62 -20.75 -2.03 -21.68
C LEU A 62 -20.81 -1.29 -23.03
N GLY A 63 -19.85 -1.61 -23.92
CA GLY A 63 -20.10 -1.47 -25.34
C GLY A 63 -21.18 -2.48 -25.69
N GLU A 64 -22.27 -2.02 -26.28
CA GLU A 64 -23.30 -2.89 -26.86
C GLU A 64 -22.65 -3.91 -27.80
N THR A 65 -22.59 -5.15 -27.36
CA THR A 65 -22.34 -6.26 -28.29
C THR A 65 -23.65 -7.02 -28.43
N VAL A 66 -24.24 -6.88 -29.62
CA VAL A 66 -25.29 -7.75 -30.13
C VAL A 66 -24.69 -9.16 -30.22
N ALA A 67 -25.06 -10.02 -29.31
CA ALA A 67 -25.17 -11.49 -29.40
C ALA A 67 -24.96 -12.11 -28.00
N GLY A 68 -26.04 -12.66 -27.45
CA GLY A 68 -26.12 -13.27 -26.12
C GLY A 68 -25.09 -14.34 -25.82
N LEU A 69 -24.01 -13.92 -25.19
CA LEU A 69 -23.11 -14.74 -24.43
C LEU A 69 -22.83 -14.00 -23.10
N THR A 70 -23.28 -14.59 -22.02
CA THR A 70 -22.97 -14.19 -20.65
C THR A 70 -21.47 -14.30 -20.47
N SER A 71 -20.76 -13.18 -20.61
CA SER A 71 -19.37 -13.09 -20.18
C SER A 71 -19.35 -12.87 -18.67
N ASP A 72 -18.66 -13.74 -17.94
CA ASP A 72 -18.32 -13.55 -16.53
C ASP A 72 -17.67 -12.19 -16.36
N LYS A 73 -18.35 -11.29 -15.65
CA LYS A 73 -17.80 -9.98 -15.28
C LYS A 73 -16.83 -10.19 -14.14
N GLU A 74 -15.56 -10.38 -14.45
CA GLU A 74 -14.49 -10.06 -13.52
C GLU A 74 -14.44 -8.54 -13.40
N ALA A 75 -14.91 -8.01 -12.26
CA ALA A 75 -14.67 -6.62 -11.90
C ALA A 75 -13.17 -6.50 -11.60
N GLU A 76 -12.42 -5.93 -12.54
CA GLU A 76 -11.02 -5.57 -12.30
C GLU A 76 -10.99 -4.50 -11.22
N MET A 77 -10.41 -4.85 -10.06
CA MET A 77 -10.13 -3.91 -8.98
C MET A 77 -8.80 -3.24 -9.31
N SER A 78 -8.85 -1.97 -9.67
CA SER A 78 -7.64 -1.17 -9.93
C SER A 78 -7.22 -0.39 -8.70
N VAL A 79 -5.92 -0.39 -8.41
CA VAL A 79 -5.34 0.46 -7.36
C VAL A 79 -5.35 1.92 -7.79
N VAL A 80 -5.53 2.83 -6.84
CA VAL A 80 -5.51 4.26 -7.13
C VAL A 80 -4.08 4.77 -7.18
N SER A 81 -3.75 5.46 -8.25
CA SER A 81 -2.45 6.13 -8.41
C SER A 81 -2.62 7.64 -8.62
N LEU A 82 -1.64 8.40 -8.13
CA LEU A 82 -1.48 9.82 -8.47
C LEU A 82 -0.40 9.99 -9.52
N GLN A 83 -0.61 10.95 -10.41
CA GLN A 83 0.39 11.37 -11.38
C GLN A 83 0.88 12.77 -11.04
N ALA A 84 2.20 12.94 -10.91
CA ALA A 84 2.84 14.24 -10.76
C ALA A 84 2.91 14.98 -12.10
N GLN A 85 3.16 16.29 -12.04
CA GLN A 85 3.28 17.12 -13.25
C GLN A 85 4.43 16.70 -14.18
N ASP A 86 5.47 16.11 -13.64
CA ASP A 86 6.62 15.57 -14.38
C ASP A 86 6.35 14.18 -14.99
N GLY A 87 5.12 13.65 -14.87
CA GLY A 87 4.71 12.38 -15.42
C GLY A 87 4.98 11.17 -14.51
N ARG A 88 5.69 11.33 -13.40
CA ARG A 88 5.88 10.24 -12.43
C ARG A 88 4.54 9.85 -11.81
N ARG A 89 4.35 8.56 -11.62
CA ARG A 89 3.14 7.99 -11.04
C ARG A 89 3.46 7.24 -9.76
N ALA A 90 2.59 7.35 -8.78
CA ALA A 90 2.75 6.71 -7.49
C ALA A 90 1.47 6.03 -7.01
N LEU A 91 1.59 4.89 -6.35
CA LEU A 91 0.50 4.23 -5.67
C LEU A 91 0.17 4.96 -4.37
N LEU A 92 -1.11 5.09 -4.05
CA LEU A 92 -1.55 5.64 -2.77
C LEU A 92 -1.71 4.54 -1.72
N ALA A 93 -1.21 4.79 -0.53
CA ALA A 93 -1.41 3.96 0.64
C ALA A 93 -1.61 4.83 1.89
N PHE A 94 -2.28 4.29 2.89
CA PHE A 94 -2.61 5.03 4.12
C PHE A 94 -2.33 4.17 5.35
N THR A 95 -1.85 4.79 6.42
CA THR A 95 -1.61 4.09 7.69
C THR A 95 -2.90 3.78 8.44
N GLY A 96 -3.95 4.57 8.23
CA GLY A 96 -5.25 4.40 8.90
C GLY A 96 -6.42 4.97 8.11
N LEU A 97 -7.63 4.58 8.53
CA LEU A 97 -8.89 5.02 7.93
C LEU A 97 -9.10 6.53 8.01
N ASP A 98 -8.62 7.17 9.06
CA ASP A 98 -8.70 8.61 9.23
C ASP A 98 -7.93 9.36 8.13
N ALA A 99 -6.70 8.94 7.80
CA ALA A 99 -5.92 9.50 6.71
C ALA A 99 -6.55 9.19 5.34
N LEU A 100 -7.03 7.97 5.14
CA LEU A 100 -7.71 7.56 3.91
C LEU A 100 -8.99 8.35 3.69
N HIS A 101 -9.84 8.50 4.71
CA HIS A 101 -11.09 9.25 4.60
C HIS A 101 -10.88 10.77 4.51
N SER A 102 -9.76 11.29 5.05
CA SER A 102 -9.36 12.69 4.82
C SER A 102 -9.01 12.94 3.35
N TRP A 103 -8.47 11.94 2.66
CA TRP A 103 -8.21 12.00 1.22
C TRP A 103 -9.49 11.80 0.40
N GLN A 104 -10.25 10.74 0.71
CA GLN A 104 -11.48 10.39 0.00
C GLN A 104 -12.45 9.70 0.95
N PRO A 105 -13.54 10.38 1.39
CA PRO A 105 -14.46 9.84 2.40
C PRO A 105 -15.12 8.50 2.03
N ASP A 106 -15.39 8.29 0.74
CA ASP A 106 -16.06 7.08 0.23
C ASP A 106 -15.10 6.00 -0.26
N ALA A 107 -13.78 6.20 -0.09
CA ALA A 107 -12.80 5.22 -0.53
C ALA A 107 -12.92 3.91 0.25
N ARG A 108 -12.81 2.80 -0.47
CA ARG A 108 -12.81 1.46 0.13
C ARG A 108 -11.38 0.97 0.28
N PRO A 109 -10.93 0.68 1.51
CA PRO A 109 -9.59 0.19 1.76
C PRO A 109 -9.48 -1.32 1.55
N VAL A 110 -8.32 -1.73 1.05
CA VAL A 110 -7.83 -3.10 1.15
C VAL A 110 -6.59 -3.10 2.04
N PRO A 111 -6.59 -3.81 3.17
CA PRO A 111 -5.42 -3.92 4.02
C PRO A 111 -4.38 -4.84 3.37
N VAL A 112 -3.14 -4.35 3.27
CA VAL A 112 -2.01 -5.06 2.69
C VAL A 112 -0.74 -4.80 3.50
N THR A 113 0.26 -5.66 3.37
CA THR A 113 1.62 -5.38 3.86
C THR A 113 2.35 -4.43 2.91
N VAL A 114 3.41 -3.77 3.38
CA VAL A 114 4.16 -2.80 2.56
C VAL A 114 4.81 -3.44 1.33
N ASP A 115 5.25 -4.69 1.42
CA ASP A 115 5.80 -5.46 0.29
C ASP A 115 4.74 -5.72 -0.79
N VAL A 116 3.52 -6.06 -0.40
CA VAL A 116 2.41 -6.23 -1.35
C VAL A 116 2.06 -4.90 -2.03
N ALA A 117 2.03 -3.79 -1.28
CA ALA A 117 1.84 -2.46 -1.87
C ALA A 117 2.97 -2.10 -2.86
N ALA A 118 4.22 -2.41 -2.51
CA ALA A 118 5.38 -2.19 -3.36
C ALA A 118 5.34 -3.05 -4.63
N GLN A 119 4.94 -4.32 -4.53
CA GLN A 119 4.73 -5.20 -5.68
C GLN A 119 3.64 -4.67 -6.61
N ALA A 120 2.49 -4.24 -6.04
CA ALA A 120 1.41 -3.64 -6.81
C ALA A 120 1.87 -2.39 -7.55
N ALA A 121 2.64 -1.51 -6.89
CA ALA A 121 3.20 -0.32 -7.54
C ALA A 121 4.08 -0.71 -8.74
N ARG A 122 4.97 -1.68 -8.57
CA ARG A 122 5.85 -2.10 -9.66
C ARG A 122 5.14 -2.82 -10.80
N SER A 123 4.10 -3.61 -10.52
CA SER A 123 3.31 -4.28 -11.56
C SER A 123 2.52 -3.31 -12.44
N GLU A 124 2.21 -2.12 -11.93
CA GLU A 124 1.52 -1.04 -12.63
C GLU A 124 2.47 0.03 -13.19
N ASP A 125 3.79 -0.26 -13.25
CA ASP A 125 4.82 0.68 -13.69
C ASP A 125 4.81 2.02 -12.91
N LEU A 126 4.46 1.97 -11.62
CA LEU A 126 4.51 3.12 -10.72
C LEU A 126 5.91 3.22 -10.09
N THR A 127 6.38 4.44 -9.91
CA THR A 127 7.75 4.73 -9.46
C THR A 127 7.88 4.91 -7.95
N ALA A 128 6.75 5.05 -7.24
CA ALA A 128 6.73 5.27 -5.80
C ALA A 128 5.44 4.76 -5.16
N VAL A 129 5.48 4.62 -3.83
CA VAL A 129 4.31 4.52 -2.96
C VAL A 129 4.25 5.78 -2.10
N LEU A 130 3.15 6.53 -2.14
CA LEU A 130 2.88 7.70 -1.31
C LEU A 130 2.02 7.29 -0.12
N ILE A 131 2.54 7.49 1.07
CA ILE A 131 1.87 7.11 2.32
C ILE A 131 1.35 8.36 3.00
N ASP A 132 0.05 8.35 3.37
CA ASP A 132 -0.67 9.43 4.06
C ASP A 132 -0.59 10.78 3.34
N VAL A 133 -0.85 10.80 2.03
CA VAL A 133 -0.76 12.00 1.16
C VAL A 133 -1.66 13.16 1.64
N ALA A 134 -2.76 12.88 2.30
CA ALA A 134 -3.68 13.87 2.89
C ALA A 134 -3.50 14.05 4.40
N GLY A 135 -2.49 13.42 4.98
CA GLY A 135 -2.16 13.53 6.39
C GLY A 135 -1.24 14.73 6.69
N PRO A 136 -0.97 15.01 7.98
CA PRO A 136 -0.03 16.06 8.36
C PRO A 136 1.42 15.76 7.94
N HIS A 137 1.75 14.49 7.77
CA HIS A 137 3.08 14.01 7.39
C HIS A 137 2.95 12.90 6.37
N MET A 138 3.51 13.13 5.20
CA MET A 138 3.56 12.15 4.11
C MET A 138 4.93 11.47 4.09
N LEU A 139 4.96 10.19 3.75
CA LEU A 139 6.19 9.46 3.44
C LEU A 139 6.17 8.99 1.99
N VAL A 140 7.30 9.15 1.30
CA VAL A 140 7.50 8.64 -0.06
C VAL A 140 8.45 7.46 -0.01
N VAL A 141 8.03 6.33 -0.57
CA VAL A 141 8.87 5.14 -0.73
C VAL A 141 9.13 4.95 -2.21
N GLU A 142 10.40 5.10 -2.63
CA GLU A 142 10.82 5.03 -4.03
C GLU A 142 12.22 4.42 -4.17
N GLY A 143 12.70 4.32 -5.41
CA GLY A 143 14.07 3.88 -5.72
C GLY A 143 14.39 2.47 -5.24
N GLU A 144 15.59 2.30 -4.68
CA GLU A 144 16.08 1.00 -4.19
C GLU A 144 15.23 0.45 -3.05
N ILE A 145 14.77 1.29 -2.14
CA ILE A 145 13.90 0.88 -1.03
C ILE A 145 12.60 0.26 -1.58
N LEU A 146 11.98 0.88 -2.56
CA LEU A 146 10.79 0.33 -3.21
C LEU A 146 11.10 -1.01 -3.90
N ALA A 147 12.25 -1.13 -4.55
CA ALA A 147 12.66 -2.35 -5.23
C ALA A 147 12.88 -3.50 -4.24
N GLU A 148 13.56 -3.25 -3.13
CA GLU A 148 13.80 -4.23 -2.07
C GLU A 148 12.49 -4.70 -1.42
N LEU A 149 11.59 -3.78 -1.09
CA LEU A 149 10.27 -4.11 -0.56
C LEU A 149 9.45 -4.93 -1.56
N ALA A 150 9.46 -4.56 -2.84
CA ALA A 150 8.75 -5.30 -3.89
C ALA A 150 9.34 -6.70 -4.14
N ALA A 151 10.60 -6.93 -3.80
CA ALA A 151 11.22 -8.26 -3.79
C ALA A 151 10.78 -9.10 -2.55
N GLY A 152 9.97 -8.54 -1.67
CA GLY A 152 9.51 -9.18 -0.43
C GLY A 152 10.51 -9.07 0.72
N HIS A 153 11.55 -8.25 0.58
CA HIS A 153 12.51 -8.01 1.64
C HIS A 153 11.91 -7.07 2.69
N ARG A 154 12.33 -7.24 3.95
CA ARG A 154 11.85 -6.43 5.08
C ARG A 154 13.02 -5.70 5.70
N LEU A 155 12.92 -4.38 5.80
CA LEU A 155 13.91 -3.56 6.47
C LEU A 155 13.76 -3.68 7.99
N VAL A 156 14.86 -3.87 8.69
CA VAL A 156 14.90 -3.94 10.16
C VAL A 156 16.06 -3.10 10.68
N GLU A 157 15.85 -2.46 11.83
CA GLU A 157 16.92 -1.81 12.59
C GLU A 157 17.60 -2.88 13.47
N LEU A 158 18.93 -2.96 13.42
CA LEU A 158 19.74 -3.89 14.18
C LEU A 158 20.07 -3.32 15.56
N ALA A 159 20.56 -4.17 16.47
CA ALA A 159 20.83 -3.79 17.86
C ALA A 159 21.93 -2.70 18.00
N ASP A 160 22.81 -2.58 17.03
CA ASP A 160 23.86 -1.55 16.94
C ASP A 160 23.38 -0.23 16.31
N GLY A 161 22.12 -0.17 15.86
CA GLY A 161 21.52 0.98 15.22
C GLY A 161 21.71 1.03 13.69
N ASP A 162 22.39 0.05 13.11
CA ASP A 162 22.45 -0.15 11.68
C ASP A 162 21.17 -0.77 11.13
N PHE A 163 21.04 -0.84 9.80
CA PHE A 163 19.89 -1.42 9.12
C PHE A 163 20.30 -2.62 8.29
N GLY A 164 19.41 -3.61 8.24
CA GLY A 164 19.57 -4.80 7.41
C GLY A 164 18.27 -5.20 6.73
N TRP A 165 18.42 -5.96 5.66
CA TRP A 165 17.28 -6.56 4.96
C TRP A 165 17.11 -8.02 5.36
N ILE A 166 15.91 -8.37 5.83
CA ILE A 166 15.51 -9.76 6.00
C ILE A 166 14.90 -10.23 4.67
N LEU A 167 15.46 -11.30 4.13
CA LEU A 167 14.97 -11.93 2.91
C LEU A 167 13.87 -12.94 3.25
N PRO A 168 12.83 -13.10 2.40
CA PRO A 168 11.85 -14.15 2.60
C PRO A 168 12.52 -15.52 2.55
N ALA A 169 12.04 -16.45 3.38
CA ALA A 169 12.49 -17.84 3.30
C ALA A 169 12.18 -18.38 1.90
N ARG A 170 13.17 -19.02 1.27
CA ARG A 170 12.93 -19.76 0.03
C ARG A 170 12.35 -21.12 0.42
N ASP A 171 11.12 -21.36 0.04
CA ASP A 171 10.51 -22.69 0.07
C ASP A 171 11.13 -23.60 -0.99
#